data_2fde2da648938f0a64fb378ee93b0a18
#
_entry.id   2fde2da648938f0a64fb378ee93b0a18
#
_cell.length_a   1.000
_cell.length_b   1.000
_cell.length_c   1.000
_cell.angle_alpha   90.00
_cell.angle_beta   90.00
_cell.angle_gamma   90.00
#
_symmetry.space_group_name_H-M   'P 1'
#
loop_
_entity.id
_entity.type
_entity.pdbx_description
1 polymer ?
#
loop_
_entity_poly.entity_id
_entity_poly.type
_entity_poly.pdbx_seq_one_letter_code
_entity_poly.pdbx_strand_id
1 'polypeptide(L)'
;EAVKAEYAAKLAEAKQEAQAIVDAARKTAQAAHDKIMADTKAEQDQVIATAKEAIALEQKKAMDEVRAQVINLSMIAASKIVEQKLGSEEDKQMASKIVDSIMK
;
A
#
# COMPACT_ATOMS: atom_id res chain seq x y z
N GLU A 1 -15.38 -0.14 -71.72
CA GLU A 1 -16.15 -1.14 -71.06
C GLU A 1 -15.27 -2.16 -70.33
N ALA A 2 -14.21 -2.63 -70.97
CA ALA A 2 -13.18 -3.42 -70.26
C ALA A 2 -12.53 -2.61 -69.14
N VAL A 3 -12.39 -1.30 -69.34
CA VAL A 3 -11.84 -0.36 -68.36
C VAL A 3 -12.76 -0.22 -67.14
N LYS A 4 -14.06 -0.21 -67.40
CA LYS A 4 -15.06 -0.15 -66.30
C LYS A 4 -15.04 -1.41 -65.43
N ALA A 5 -14.89 -2.57 -66.09
CA ALA A 5 -14.83 -3.85 -65.38
C ALA A 5 -13.54 -3.96 -64.53
N GLU A 6 -12.42 -3.52 -65.10
CA GLU A 6 -11.15 -3.48 -64.42
C GLU A 6 -11.18 -2.51 -63.23
N TYR A 7 -11.77 -1.36 -63.45
CA TYR A 7 -11.95 -0.35 -62.40
C TYR A 7 -12.78 -0.89 -61.24
N ALA A 8 -13.90 -1.52 -61.56
CA ALA A 8 -14.78 -2.10 -60.56
C ALA A 8 -14.08 -3.21 -59.77
N ALA A 9 -13.30 -4.06 -60.47
CA ALA A 9 -12.54 -5.13 -59.83
C ALA A 9 -11.51 -4.57 -58.90
N LYS A 10 -10.77 -3.54 -59.29
CA LYS A 10 -9.77 -2.88 -58.45
C LYS A 10 -10.38 -2.17 -57.27
N LEU A 11 -11.54 -1.57 -57.45
CA LEU A 11 -12.28 -0.93 -56.37
C LEU A 11 -12.73 -1.95 -55.34
N ALA A 12 -13.25 -3.11 -55.77
CA ALA A 12 -13.66 -4.19 -54.89
C ALA A 12 -12.45 -4.73 -54.11
N GLU A 13 -11.32 -4.93 -54.78
CA GLU A 13 -10.07 -5.35 -54.17
C GLU A 13 -9.58 -4.34 -53.09
N ALA A 14 -9.62 -3.04 -53.43
CA ALA A 14 -9.24 -1.98 -52.54
C ALA A 14 -10.14 -1.96 -51.30
N LYS A 15 -11.41 -2.18 -51.46
CA LYS A 15 -12.37 -2.27 -50.33
C LYS A 15 -12.07 -3.46 -49.43
N GLN A 16 -11.75 -4.62 -50.01
CA GLN A 16 -11.37 -5.79 -49.25
C GLN A 16 -10.09 -5.57 -48.48
N GLU A 17 -9.09 -4.97 -49.10
CA GLU A 17 -7.82 -4.64 -48.46
C GLU A 17 -8.02 -3.65 -47.31
N ALA A 18 -8.86 -2.62 -47.54
CA ALA A 18 -9.18 -1.62 -46.54
C ALA A 18 -9.85 -2.27 -45.33
N GLN A 19 -10.80 -3.17 -45.60
CA GLN A 19 -11.52 -3.89 -44.53
C GLN A 19 -10.56 -4.77 -43.73
N ALA A 20 -9.67 -5.47 -44.41
CA ALA A 20 -8.64 -6.31 -43.79
C ALA A 20 -7.71 -5.49 -42.90
N ILE A 21 -7.32 -4.30 -43.34
CA ILE A 21 -6.48 -3.38 -42.57
C ILE A 21 -7.24 -2.92 -41.31
N VAL A 22 -8.50 -2.54 -41.43
CA VAL A 22 -9.32 -2.11 -40.31
C VAL A 22 -9.50 -3.25 -39.31
N ASP A 23 -9.79 -4.46 -39.80
CA ASP A 23 -9.98 -5.63 -38.94
C ASP A 23 -8.69 -5.97 -38.18
N ALA A 24 -7.54 -5.91 -38.87
CA ALA A 24 -6.24 -6.14 -38.27
C ALA A 24 -5.92 -5.08 -37.22
N ALA A 25 -6.23 -3.81 -37.53
CA ALA A 25 -6.04 -2.71 -36.59
C ALA A 25 -6.90 -2.88 -35.35
N ARG A 26 -8.15 -3.31 -35.51
CA ARG A 26 -9.06 -3.57 -34.38
C ARG A 26 -8.54 -4.69 -33.48
N LYS A 27 -8.04 -5.77 -34.09
CA LYS A 27 -7.45 -6.87 -33.33
C LYS A 27 -6.24 -6.42 -32.54
N THR A 28 -5.36 -5.65 -33.20
CA THR A 28 -4.15 -5.12 -32.54
C THR A 28 -4.54 -4.18 -31.40
N ALA A 29 -5.52 -3.31 -31.61
CA ALA A 29 -6.02 -2.37 -30.59
C ALA A 29 -6.64 -3.12 -29.41
N GLN A 30 -7.44 -4.17 -29.69
CA GLN A 30 -8.05 -4.97 -28.66
C GLN A 30 -7.01 -5.71 -27.82
N ALA A 31 -6.00 -6.29 -28.47
CA ALA A 31 -4.92 -6.97 -27.77
C ALA A 31 -4.12 -6.00 -26.91
N ALA A 32 -3.85 -4.80 -27.43
CA ALA A 32 -3.15 -3.76 -26.65
C ALA A 32 -3.98 -3.30 -25.45
N HIS A 33 -5.28 -3.13 -25.67
CA HIS A 33 -6.22 -2.76 -24.58
C HIS A 33 -6.21 -3.82 -23.48
N ASP A 34 -6.34 -5.09 -23.87
CA ASP A 34 -6.38 -6.21 -22.91
C ASP A 34 -5.08 -6.28 -22.11
N LYS A 35 -3.95 -6.09 -22.80
CA LYS A 35 -2.65 -6.08 -22.14
C LYS A 35 -2.51 -4.93 -21.16
N ILE A 36 -2.92 -3.73 -21.56
CA ILE A 36 -2.87 -2.54 -20.69
C ILE A 36 -3.75 -2.77 -19.45
N MET A 37 -4.94 -3.31 -19.64
CA MET A 37 -5.84 -3.60 -18.51
C MET A 37 -5.26 -4.63 -17.55
N ALA A 38 -4.65 -5.69 -18.09
CA ALA A 38 -4.01 -6.72 -17.27
C ALA A 38 -2.81 -6.17 -16.51
N ASP A 39 -1.95 -5.41 -17.19
CA ASP A 39 -0.77 -4.80 -16.58
C ASP A 39 -1.17 -3.78 -15.51
N THR A 40 -2.19 -2.97 -15.78
CA THR A 40 -2.71 -1.97 -14.84
C THR A 40 -3.26 -2.65 -13.59
N LYS A 41 -3.99 -3.74 -13.76
CA LYS A 41 -4.53 -4.50 -12.63
C LYS A 41 -3.42 -5.08 -11.78
N ALA A 42 -2.39 -5.64 -12.42
CA ALA A 42 -1.23 -6.19 -11.71
C ALA A 42 -0.49 -5.10 -10.92
N GLU A 43 -0.30 -3.93 -11.52
CA GLU A 43 0.31 -2.78 -10.84
C GLU A 43 -0.55 -2.31 -9.66
N GLN A 44 -1.86 -2.24 -9.87
CA GLN A 44 -2.80 -1.84 -8.82
C GLN A 44 -2.72 -2.80 -7.64
N ASP A 45 -2.74 -4.11 -7.91
CA ASP A 45 -2.64 -5.12 -6.86
C ASP A 45 -1.32 -4.99 -6.08
N GLN A 46 -0.23 -4.69 -6.79
CA GLN A 46 1.08 -4.49 -6.18
C GLN A 46 1.10 -3.24 -5.30
N VAL A 47 0.53 -2.14 -5.79
CA VAL A 47 0.44 -0.89 -5.02
C VAL A 47 -0.38 -1.10 -3.75
N ILE A 48 -1.51 -1.80 -3.86
CA ILE A 48 -2.37 -2.09 -2.71
C ILE A 48 -1.64 -2.98 -1.69
N ALA A 49 -0.93 -4.00 -2.16
CA ALA A 49 -0.16 -4.89 -1.28
C ALA A 49 0.94 -4.13 -0.54
N THR A 50 1.66 -3.26 -1.25
CA THR A 50 2.72 -2.43 -0.67
C THR A 50 2.14 -1.45 0.35
N ALA A 51 0.99 -0.84 0.03
CA ALA A 51 0.30 0.09 0.93
C ALA A 51 -0.16 -0.62 2.22
N LYS A 52 -0.70 -1.83 2.10
CA LYS A 52 -1.12 -2.62 3.26
C LYS A 52 0.05 -2.98 4.17
N GLU A 53 1.20 -3.34 3.57
CA GLU A 53 2.42 -3.60 4.33
C GLU A 53 2.90 -2.36 5.08
N ALA A 54 2.91 -1.22 4.39
CA ALA A 54 3.31 0.05 4.98
C ALA A 54 2.40 0.43 6.15
N ILE A 55 1.08 0.26 5.98
CA ILE A 55 0.10 0.54 7.04
C ILE A 55 0.33 -0.37 8.24
N ALA A 56 0.56 -1.67 8.00
CA ALA A 56 0.81 -2.63 9.06
C ALA A 56 2.06 -2.27 9.87
N LEU A 57 3.12 -1.86 9.18
CA LEU A 57 4.36 -1.41 9.83
C LEU A 57 4.13 -0.14 10.66
N GLU A 58 3.40 0.83 10.11
CA GLU A 58 3.09 2.06 10.83
C GLU A 58 2.23 1.81 12.06
N GLN A 59 1.25 0.91 11.96
CA GLN A 59 0.41 0.52 13.09
C GLN A 59 1.24 -0.14 14.20
N LYS A 60 2.14 -1.05 13.83
CA LYS A 60 3.02 -1.71 14.79
C LYS A 60 3.92 -0.69 15.49
N LYS A 61 4.51 0.21 14.72
CA LYS A 61 5.36 1.27 15.24
C LYS A 61 4.60 2.18 16.20
N ALA A 62 3.39 2.60 15.82
CA ALA A 62 2.53 3.44 16.65
C ALA A 62 2.15 2.73 17.94
N MET A 63 1.81 1.43 17.87
CA MET A 63 1.48 0.64 19.05
C MET A 63 2.66 0.48 19.98
N ASP A 64 3.86 0.27 19.44
CA ASP A 64 5.08 0.17 20.22
C ASP A 64 5.39 1.50 20.94
N GLU A 65 5.20 2.61 20.25
CA GLU A 65 5.39 3.95 20.83
C GLU A 65 4.37 4.22 21.95
N VAL A 66 3.09 3.90 21.73
CA VAL A 66 2.05 4.05 22.74
C VAL A 66 2.35 3.18 23.96
N ARG A 67 2.77 1.95 23.73
CA ARG A 67 3.14 1.03 24.81
C ARG A 67 4.29 1.59 25.66
N ALA A 68 5.32 2.11 25.00
CA ALA A 68 6.45 2.73 25.68
C ALA A 68 6.02 3.95 26.49
N GLN A 69 5.13 4.78 25.93
CA GLN A 69 4.60 5.96 26.65
C GLN A 69 3.76 5.56 27.84
N VAL A 70 2.91 4.53 27.70
CA VAL A 70 2.08 4.04 28.80
C VAL A 70 2.95 3.49 29.94
N ILE A 71 3.98 2.72 29.62
CA ILE A 71 4.92 2.19 30.59
C ILE A 71 5.61 3.33 31.33
N ASN A 72 6.13 4.31 30.58
CA ASN A 72 6.82 5.47 31.17
C ASN A 72 5.91 6.27 32.08
N LEU A 73 4.69 6.54 31.62
CA LEU A 73 3.68 7.27 32.40
C LEU A 73 3.28 6.51 33.66
N SER A 74 3.12 5.19 33.56
CA SER A 74 2.80 4.33 34.70
C SER A 74 3.90 4.36 35.76
N MET A 75 5.16 4.35 35.32
CA MET A 75 6.31 4.43 36.21
C MET A 75 6.36 5.78 36.93
N ILE A 76 6.10 6.87 36.22
CA ILE A 76 6.06 8.21 36.80
C ILE A 76 4.93 8.31 37.82
N ALA A 77 3.72 7.79 37.49
CA ALA A 77 2.57 7.81 38.39
C ALA A 77 2.85 6.99 39.66
N ALA A 78 3.42 5.79 39.48
CA ALA A 78 3.78 4.93 40.62
C ALA A 78 4.80 5.59 41.52
N SER A 79 5.82 6.23 40.95
CA SER A 79 6.85 6.96 41.68
C SER A 79 6.24 8.10 42.51
N LYS A 80 5.31 8.87 41.92
CA LYS A 80 4.64 9.97 42.62
C LYS A 80 3.75 9.49 43.77
N ILE A 81 3.03 8.39 43.55
CA ILE A 81 2.16 7.81 44.59
C ILE A 81 3.01 7.34 45.77
N VAL A 82 4.11 6.67 45.51
CA VAL A 82 5.05 6.21 46.51
C VAL A 82 5.63 7.39 47.31
N GLU A 83 6.06 8.45 46.63
CA GLU A 83 6.55 9.65 47.27
C GLU A 83 5.54 10.28 48.20
N GLN A 84 4.30 10.36 47.79
CA GLN A 84 3.24 10.98 48.61
C GLN A 84 2.81 10.13 49.81
N LYS A 85 2.85 8.81 49.68
CA LYS A 85 2.38 7.88 50.70
C LYS A 85 3.43 7.54 51.74
N LEU A 86 4.71 7.64 51.39
CA LEU A 86 5.80 7.29 52.28
C LEU A 86 6.23 8.49 53.08
N GLY A 87 6.07 8.38 54.41
CA GLY A 87 6.37 9.47 55.34
C GLY A 87 7.83 9.51 55.81
N SER A 88 8.61 8.46 55.61
CA SER A 88 9.98 8.38 56.06
C SER A 88 10.95 8.36 54.91
N GLU A 89 12.20 8.82 55.19
CA GLU A 89 13.29 8.83 54.28
C GLU A 89 13.66 7.41 53.84
N GLU A 90 13.64 6.47 54.79
CA GLU A 90 13.93 5.07 54.52
C GLU A 90 12.95 4.44 53.52
N ASP A 91 11.67 4.73 53.67
CA ASP A 91 10.65 4.23 52.78
C ASP A 91 10.81 4.78 51.37
N LYS A 92 11.15 6.07 51.26
CA LYS A 92 11.43 6.71 49.97
C LYS A 92 12.61 6.09 49.28
N GLN A 93 13.68 5.79 50.03
CA GLN A 93 14.86 5.14 49.47
C GLN A 93 14.58 3.73 48.98
N MET A 94 13.79 2.98 49.75
CA MET A 94 13.39 1.62 49.41
C MET A 94 12.54 1.63 48.14
N ALA A 95 11.59 2.53 48.04
CA ALA A 95 10.73 2.70 46.86
C ALA A 95 11.56 3.07 45.63
N SER A 96 12.51 3.97 45.77
CA SER A 96 13.41 4.37 44.70
C SER A 96 14.22 3.20 44.19
N LYS A 97 14.72 2.35 45.08
CA LYS A 97 15.48 1.14 44.71
C LYS A 97 14.61 0.15 43.93
N ILE A 98 13.35 -0.02 44.33
CA ILE A 98 12.41 -0.91 43.65
C ILE A 98 12.14 -0.38 42.23
N VAL A 99 11.89 0.92 42.10
CA VAL A 99 11.63 1.55 40.78
C VAL A 99 12.87 1.41 39.88
N ASP A 100 14.07 1.66 40.41
CA ASP A 100 15.30 1.50 39.65
C ASP A 100 15.51 0.06 39.19
N SER A 101 15.15 -0.91 40.01
CA SER A 101 15.22 -2.33 39.69
C SER A 101 14.28 -2.70 38.53
N ILE A 102 13.10 -2.13 38.50
CA ILE A 102 12.09 -2.37 37.45
C ILE A 102 12.53 -1.69 36.15
N MET A 103 13.13 -0.51 36.20
CA MET A 103 13.56 0.24 35.03
C MET A 103 14.83 -0.33 34.35
N LYS A 104 15.53 -1.22 34.97
CA LYS A 104 16.63 -1.94 34.37
C LYS A 104 16.10 -3.14 33.59
#